data_aaec7b253b4eb0c6786d4d1d0714822f
#
_entry.id   aaec7b253b4eb0c6786d4d1d0714822f
#
_cell.length_a   1.000
_cell.length_b   1.000
_cell.length_c   1.000
_cell.angle_alpha   90.00
_cell.angle_beta   90.00
_cell.angle_gamma   90.00
#
_symmetry.space_group_name_H-M   'P 1'
#
loop_
_entity.id
_entity.type
_entity.pdbx_description
1 polymer ?
#
loop_
_entity_poly.entity_id
_entity_poly.type
_entity_poly.pdbx_seq_one_letter_code
_entity_poly.pdbx_strand_id
1 'polypeptide(L)'
;MDIGKLSYYSRKLHRWSLLFVIVLGLVQMMTGLALRYPEFFSFLDQGSMRLLHFQTASYFSIAFGIQMLTGVIMYLTPWLLKRMSKPVQPTKLSN
;
A
#
# COMPACT_ATOMS: atom_id res chain seq x y z
N MET A 1 6.21 16.13 16.17
CA MET A 1 5.04 15.33 15.84
C MET A 1 4.95 14.11 16.72
N ASP A 2 3.75 13.80 17.18
CA ASP A 2 3.56 12.68 18.07
C ASP A 2 3.64 11.37 17.30
N ILE A 3 4.48 10.44 17.74
CA ILE A 3 4.63 9.14 17.07
C ILE A 3 3.34 8.35 17.13
N GLY A 4 2.59 8.49 18.23
CA GLY A 4 1.29 7.82 18.35
C GLY A 4 0.31 8.27 17.29
N LYS A 5 0.25 9.57 17.03
CA LYS A 5 -0.61 10.10 15.97
C LYS A 5 -0.13 9.65 14.60
N LEU A 6 1.18 9.64 14.38
CA LEU A 6 1.72 9.19 13.11
C LEU A 6 1.33 7.73 12.85
N SER A 7 1.43 6.88 13.86
CA SER A 7 1.04 5.49 13.75
C SER A 7 -0.45 5.35 13.44
N TYR A 8 -1.28 6.13 14.14
CA TYR A 8 -2.73 6.10 13.94
C TYR A 8 -3.11 6.47 12.50
N TYR A 9 -2.57 7.58 12.01
CA TYR A 9 -2.88 8.03 10.65
C TYR A 9 -2.30 7.09 9.60
N SER A 10 -1.13 6.50 9.88
CA SER A 10 -0.54 5.54 8.97
C SER A 10 -1.42 4.30 8.83
N ARG A 11 -1.97 3.81 9.92
CA ARG A 11 -2.87 2.65 9.88
C ARG A 11 -4.13 2.95 9.09
N LYS A 12 -4.70 4.14 9.33
CA LYS A 12 -5.91 4.55 8.62
C LYS A 12 -5.65 4.69 7.14
N LEU A 13 -4.57 5.38 6.77
CA LEU A 13 -4.20 5.59 5.39
C LEU A 13 -3.85 4.26 4.71
N HIS A 14 -3.15 3.39 5.43
CA HIS A 14 -2.80 2.07 4.90
C HIS A 14 -4.05 1.26 4.56
N ARG A 15 -5.05 1.29 5.44
CA ARG A 15 -6.30 0.57 5.22
C ARG A 15 -7.04 1.10 3.99
N TRP A 16 -7.10 2.43 3.84
CA TRP A 16 -7.76 3.03 2.69
C TRP A 16 -7.00 2.77 1.40
N SER A 17 -5.68 2.92 1.43
CA SER A 17 -4.87 2.69 0.24
C SER A 17 -4.91 1.22 -0.18
N LEU A 18 -5.11 0.31 0.76
CA LEU A 18 -5.23 -1.11 0.45
C LEU A 18 -6.42 -1.38 -0.47
N LEU A 19 -7.54 -0.71 -0.24
CA LEU A 19 -8.70 -0.85 -1.11
C LEU A 19 -8.37 -0.40 -2.53
N PHE A 20 -7.68 0.73 -2.67
CA PHE A 20 -7.28 1.21 -3.98
C PHE A 20 -6.29 0.26 -4.65
N VAL A 21 -5.35 -0.28 -3.88
CA VAL A 21 -4.38 -1.24 -4.42
C VAL A 21 -5.09 -2.50 -4.92
N ILE A 22 -6.06 -3.00 -4.17
CA ILE A 22 -6.79 -4.19 -4.58
C ILE A 22 -7.58 -3.93 -5.86
N VAL A 23 -8.36 -2.84 -5.90
CA VAL A 23 -9.20 -2.54 -7.05
C VAL A 23 -8.34 -2.26 -8.29
N LEU A 24 -7.36 -1.37 -8.14
CA LEU A 24 -6.50 -1.00 -9.26
C LEU A 24 -5.63 -2.17 -9.70
N GLY A 25 -5.19 -2.99 -8.74
CA GLY A 25 -4.42 -4.19 -9.05
C GLY A 25 -5.21 -5.20 -9.85
N LEU A 26 -6.50 -5.37 -9.52
CA LEU A 26 -7.36 -6.26 -10.29
C LEU A 26 -7.54 -5.72 -11.71
N VAL A 27 -7.76 -4.42 -11.87
CA VAL A 27 -7.88 -3.81 -13.20
C VAL A 27 -6.59 -3.99 -13.97
N GLN A 28 -5.43 -3.76 -13.32
CA GLN A 28 -4.13 -3.95 -13.95
C GLN A 28 -3.94 -5.38 -14.43
N MET A 29 -4.30 -6.34 -13.59
CA MET A 29 -4.14 -7.75 -13.94
C MET A 29 -5.05 -8.12 -15.10
N MET A 30 -6.30 -7.68 -15.07
CA MET A 30 -7.24 -8.01 -16.13
C MET A 30 -6.84 -7.38 -17.46
N THR A 31 -6.47 -6.09 -17.45
CA THR A 31 -6.05 -5.41 -18.66
C THR A 31 -4.73 -5.98 -19.19
N GLY A 32 -3.81 -6.34 -18.26
CA GLY A 32 -2.56 -6.97 -18.64
C GLY A 32 -2.77 -8.30 -19.33
N LEU A 33 -3.70 -9.12 -18.81
CA LEU A 33 -4.03 -10.40 -19.43
C LEU A 33 -4.68 -10.20 -20.79
N ALA A 34 -5.56 -9.19 -20.92
CA ALA A 34 -6.21 -8.89 -22.19
C ALA A 34 -5.18 -8.50 -23.25
N LEU A 35 -4.16 -7.75 -22.86
CA LEU A 35 -3.10 -7.34 -23.78
C LEU A 35 -2.14 -8.48 -24.11
N ARG A 36 -1.88 -9.36 -23.15
CA ARG A 36 -0.94 -10.47 -23.35
C ARG A 36 -1.55 -11.58 -24.18
N TYR A 37 -2.84 -11.84 -24.02
CA TYR A 37 -3.52 -12.93 -24.71
C TYR A 37 -4.69 -12.38 -25.53
N PRO A 38 -4.40 -11.61 -26.57
CA PRO A 38 -5.47 -10.96 -27.34
C PRO A 38 -6.43 -11.93 -28.00
N GLU A 39 -5.99 -13.15 -28.28
CA GLU A 39 -6.85 -14.13 -28.91
C GLU A 39 -8.01 -14.59 -28.02
N PHE A 40 -7.83 -14.55 -26.70
CA PHE A 40 -8.88 -14.90 -25.76
C PHE A 40 -9.78 -13.71 -25.45
N PHE A 41 -9.30 -12.50 -25.74
CA PHE A 41 -10.03 -11.28 -25.43
C PHE A 41 -10.27 -10.47 -26.71
N SER A 42 -10.54 -11.17 -27.80
CA SER A 42 -10.71 -10.52 -29.11
C SER A 42 -11.94 -9.61 -29.15
N PHE A 43 -12.90 -9.80 -28.22
CA PHE A 43 -14.06 -8.93 -28.12
C PHE A 43 -13.74 -7.59 -27.51
N LEU A 44 -12.54 -7.42 -26.96
CA LEU A 44 -12.12 -6.16 -26.36
C LEU A 44 -11.24 -5.40 -27.35
N ASP A 45 -11.39 -4.07 -27.34
CA ASP A 45 -10.56 -3.22 -28.17
C ASP A 45 -9.18 -3.11 -27.53
N GLN A 46 -8.17 -3.55 -28.25
CA GLN A 46 -6.80 -3.56 -27.75
C GLN A 46 -6.28 -2.15 -27.47
N GLY A 47 -6.66 -1.17 -28.28
CA GLY A 47 -6.27 0.21 -28.05
C GLY A 47 -6.82 0.75 -26.75
N SER A 48 -8.09 0.47 -26.47
CA SER A 48 -8.71 0.89 -25.21
C SER A 48 -8.08 0.17 -24.03
N MET A 49 -7.79 -1.12 -24.17
CA MET A 49 -7.16 -1.88 -23.08
C MET A 49 -5.77 -1.35 -22.78
N ARG A 50 -5.01 -0.97 -23.81
CA ARG A 50 -3.68 -0.41 -23.63
C ARG A 50 -3.74 0.93 -22.92
N LEU A 51 -4.69 1.78 -23.29
CA LEU A 51 -4.86 3.08 -22.66
C LEU A 51 -5.30 2.92 -21.21
N LEU A 52 -6.26 2.06 -20.95
CA LEU A 52 -6.75 1.80 -19.60
C LEU A 52 -5.64 1.24 -18.72
N HIS A 53 -4.89 0.28 -19.25
CA HIS A 53 -3.78 -0.32 -18.52
C HIS A 53 -2.72 0.73 -18.15
N PHE A 54 -2.40 1.60 -19.11
CA PHE A 54 -1.41 2.64 -18.89
C PHE A 54 -1.87 3.65 -17.84
N GLN A 55 -3.11 4.10 -17.92
CA GLN A 55 -3.64 5.07 -16.98
C GLN A 55 -3.79 4.50 -15.58
N THR A 56 -4.31 3.28 -15.48
CA THR A 56 -4.45 2.65 -14.16
C THR A 56 -3.10 2.31 -13.57
N ALA A 57 -2.07 2.08 -14.39
CA ALA A 57 -0.73 1.83 -13.88
C ALA A 57 -0.21 3.01 -13.07
N SER A 58 -0.46 4.24 -13.54
CA SER A 58 -0.04 5.43 -12.82
C SER A 58 -0.72 5.53 -11.46
N TYR A 59 -2.03 5.33 -11.43
CA TYR A 59 -2.78 5.38 -10.18
C TYR A 59 -2.39 4.23 -9.25
N PHE A 60 -2.19 3.06 -9.82
CA PHE A 60 -1.77 1.89 -9.04
C PHE A 60 -0.40 2.13 -8.43
N SER A 61 0.53 2.73 -9.17
CA SER A 61 1.87 3.03 -8.65
C SER A 61 1.81 3.98 -7.47
N ILE A 62 0.97 5.00 -7.55
CA ILE A 62 0.80 5.96 -6.46
C ILE A 62 0.21 5.26 -5.24
N ALA A 63 -0.86 4.50 -5.43
CA ALA A 63 -1.50 3.79 -4.33
C ALA A 63 -0.55 2.77 -3.70
N PHE A 64 0.20 2.06 -4.52
CA PHE A 64 1.16 1.07 -4.05
C PHE A 64 2.29 1.75 -3.29
N GLY A 65 2.75 2.92 -3.75
CA GLY A 65 3.76 3.69 -3.05
C GLY A 65 3.29 4.12 -1.66
N ILE A 66 2.06 4.58 -1.56
CA ILE A 66 1.46 4.95 -0.27
C ILE A 66 1.37 3.71 0.63
N GLN A 67 0.96 2.58 0.05
CA GLN A 67 0.85 1.33 0.78
C GLN A 67 2.20 0.90 1.34
N MET A 68 3.25 0.98 0.53
CA MET A 68 4.59 0.62 0.94
C MET A 68 5.10 1.55 2.03
N LEU A 69 4.91 2.85 1.84
CA LEU A 69 5.39 3.84 2.79
C LEU A 69 4.70 3.70 4.14
N THR A 70 3.38 3.59 4.13
CA THR A 70 2.63 3.43 5.39
C THR A 70 2.95 2.11 6.05
N GLY A 71 3.16 1.06 5.26
CA GLY A 71 3.56 -0.23 5.80
C GLY A 71 4.90 -0.17 6.52
N VAL A 72 5.87 0.53 5.94
CA VAL A 72 7.18 0.71 6.56
C VAL A 72 7.04 1.51 7.86
N ILE A 73 6.25 2.58 7.84
CA ILE A 73 6.03 3.38 9.04
C ILE A 73 5.40 2.53 10.13
N MET A 74 4.38 1.74 9.79
CA MET A 74 3.71 0.88 10.77
C MET A 74 4.63 -0.19 11.31
N TYR A 75 5.56 -0.67 10.50
CA TYR A 75 6.51 -1.67 10.92
C TYR A 75 7.57 -1.08 11.85
N LEU A 76 8.07 0.11 11.52
CA LEU A 76 9.14 0.73 12.28
C LEU A 76 8.68 1.42 13.55
N THR A 77 7.45 1.89 13.59
CA THR A 77 6.95 2.65 14.74
C THR A 77 7.08 1.88 16.08
N PRO A 78 6.57 0.66 16.19
CA PRO A 78 6.71 -0.07 17.44
C PRO A 78 8.18 -0.34 17.81
N TRP A 79 9.01 -0.58 16.81
CA TRP A 79 10.42 -0.81 17.03
C TRP A 79 11.10 0.44 17.58
N LEU A 80 10.78 1.61 17.02
CA LEU A 80 11.32 2.88 17.50
C LEU A 80 10.84 3.20 18.91
N LEU A 81 9.55 3.00 19.17
CA LEU A 81 9.00 3.25 20.49
C LEU A 81 9.67 2.35 21.53
N LYS A 82 9.91 1.11 21.18
CA LYS A 82 10.56 0.19 22.07
C LYS A 82 11.98 0.64 22.40
N ARG A 83 12.71 1.12 21.42
CA ARG A 83 14.07 1.60 21.63
C ARG A 83 14.08 2.87 22.46
N MET A 84 13.14 3.74 22.24
CA MET A 84 13.10 5.02 22.93
C MET A 84 12.68 4.89 24.38
N SER A 85 11.88 3.89 24.71
CA SER A 85 11.37 3.77 26.05
C SER A 85 12.05 2.73 26.91
N LYS A 86 12.95 1.97 26.34
CA LYS A 86 13.47 0.83 27.07
C LYS A 86 14.17 1.13 28.37
N PRO A 87 14.90 2.19 28.55
CA PRO A 87 15.63 2.38 29.76
C PRO A 87 14.81 2.67 30.97
N VAL A 88 13.60 2.88 30.80
CA VAL A 88 12.80 3.27 31.89
C VAL A 88 12.34 2.19 32.74
N GLN A 89 11.94 1.15 32.20
CA GLN A 89 11.29 0.22 32.89
C GLN A 89 11.92 -0.43 33.98
N PRO A 90 13.01 -0.79 33.94
CA PRO A 90 13.50 -1.65 34.98
C PRO A 90 13.35 -1.10 36.29
N THR A 91 13.38 0.02 36.41
CA THR A 91 13.41 0.48 37.59
C THR A 91 12.47 0.06 38.48
N LYS A 92 11.62 -0.02 38.20
CA LYS A 92 10.73 -0.24 39.02
C LYS A 92 10.70 -1.29 39.69
N LEU A 93 10.79 -1.91 39.40
CA LEU A 93 10.65 -2.92 39.99
C LEU A 93 11.19 -3.00 41.11
N SER A 94 11.64 -2.61 41.17
CA SER A 94 12.31 -2.76 42.12
C SER A 94 11.76 -2.70 43.26
N ASN A 95 11.31 -2.58 43.52
CA ASN A 95 10.94 -2.63 44.65
C ASN A 95 10.21 -3.04 44.89
#